data_de39dc9ea6030c80ff63952d80ec37fd
#
_entry.id   de39dc9ea6030c80ff63952d80ec37fd
#
_cell.length_a   1.000
_cell.length_b   1.000
_cell.length_c   1.000
_cell.angle_alpha   90.00
_cell.angle_beta   90.00
_cell.angle_gamma   90.00
#
_symmetry.space_group_name_H-M   'P 1'
#
loop_
_entity.id
_entity.type
_entity.pdbx_description
1 polymer ?
#
loop_
_entity_poly.entity_id
_entity_poly.type
_entity_poly.pdbx_seq_one_letter_code
_entity_poly.pdbx_strand_id
1 'polypeptide(L)'
;LFAPSRAYWAYWQELTEDAVYNGLIIEGWFADKLPPIFTADKFLSYCNNRKRASNNSASDWIRFNYIRCNGQYREFGIPIPFTYERLARGIANSWNEIVCHVKKHTLLQSYSVSRINPRVIPDSQAIFQVNYSNWMNDPSPEPAIIIGKRYVVKCDISTCFPSIYTHSLPWAIMGRDRAKQDREERPDNWANKIDKLLQKVSDGETHGLLIGPHSSNVVSE
;
A
#
# COMPACT_ATOMS: atom_id res chain seq x y z
N LEU A 1 -0.22 -32.73 -9.53
CA LEU A 1 0.91 -32.25 -8.75
C LEU A 1 0.69 -30.76 -8.50
N PHE A 2 0.19 -30.42 -7.31
CA PHE A 2 0.07 -29.03 -6.91
C PHE A 2 1.48 -28.48 -6.67
N ALA A 3 1.85 -27.40 -7.37
CA ALA A 3 3.06 -26.68 -7.03
C ALA A 3 2.96 -26.21 -5.57
N PRO A 4 4.03 -26.30 -4.77
CA PRO A 4 4.00 -25.82 -3.40
C PRO A 4 3.62 -24.35 -3.41
N SER A 5 2.64 -23.97 -2.60
CA SER A 5 2.21 -22.58 -2.48
C SER A 5 3.41 -21.74 -2.05
N ARG A 6 3.77 -20.79 -2.90
CA ARG A 6 4.90 -19.91 -2.66
C ARG A 6 4.63 -19.07 -1.40
N ALA A 7 5.61 -18.91 -0.54
CA ALA A 7 5.48 -18.09 0.65
C ALA A 7 5.14 -16.62 0.26
N TYR A 8 4.16 -16.02 0.91
CA TYR A 8 3.66 -14.68 0.61
C TYR A 8 4.76 -13.61 0.54
N TRP A 9 5.68 -13.62 1.50
CA TRP A 9 6.81 -12.67 1.55
C TRP A 9 7.80 -12.81 0.37
N ALA A 10 7.80 -13.96 -0.31
CA ALA A 10 8.69 -14.18 -1.44
C ALA A 10 8.33 -13.31 -2.65
N TYR A 11 7.07 -12.96 -2.82
CA TYR A 11 6.61 -12.03 -3.86
C TYR A 11 7.14 -10.61 -3.60
N TRP A 12 7.17 -10.20 -2.33
CA TRP A 12 7.71 -8.90 -1.94
C TRP A 12 9.21 -8.79 -2.17
N GLN A 13 9.92 -9.87 -1.93
CA GLN A 13 11.38 -9.92 -2.07
C GLN A 13 11.85 -9.86 -3.53
N GLU A 14 11.00 -10.19 -4.50
CA GLU A 14 11.33 -10.13 -5.93
C GLU A 14 11.31 -8.72 -6.50
N LEU A 15 10.65 -7.79 -5.84
CA LEU A 15 10.56 -6.42 -6.29
C LEU A 15 11.81 -5.63 -5.88
N THR A 16 12.43 -4.99 -6.85
CA THR A 16 13.51 -4.03 -6.62
C THR A 16 12.93 -2.66 -6.22
N GLU A 17 13.74 -1.83 -5.57
CA GLU A 17 13.37 -0.45 -5.22
C GLU A 17 12.90 0.34 -6.45
N ASP A 18 13.60 0.21 -7.59
CA ASP A 18 13.23 0.87 -8.84
C ASP A 18 11.90 0.35 -9.40
N ALA A 19 11.65 -0.96 -9.34
CA ALA A 19 10.38 -1.53 -9.77
C ALA A 19 9.22 -1.01 -8.92
N VAL A 20 9.40 -0.93 -7.60
CA VAL A 20 8.41 -0.38 -6.67
C VAL A 20 8.17 1.10 -6.96
N TYR A 21 9.21 1.89 -7.11
CA TYR A 21 9.08 3.31 -7.42
C TYR A 21 8.32 3.53 -8.74
N ASN A 22 8.75 2.87 -9.81
CA ASN A 22 8.13 2.98 -11.12
C ASN A 22 6.66 2.55 -11.10
N GLY A 23 6.36 1.41 -10.47
CA GLY A 23 5.00 0.91 -10.37
C GLY A 23 4.08 1.82 -9.56
N LEU A 24 4.56 2.38 -8.44
CA LEU A 24 3.79 3.35 -7.65
C LEU A 24 3.51 4.63 -8.44
N ILE A 25 4.45 5.12 -9.26
CA ILE A 25 4.26 6.35 -10.04
C ILE A 25 3.37 6.11 -11.26
N ILE A 26 3.54 5.01 -11.99
CA ILE A 26 2.84 4.82 -13.27
C ILE A 26 1.42 4.32 -13.05
N GLU A 27 1.25 3.21 -12.37
CA GLU A 27 -0.06 2.59 -12.19
C GLU A 27 -0.59 2.72 -10.76
N GLY A 28 0.28 2.90 -9.78
CA GLY A 28 -0.10 2.98 -8.38
C GLY A 28 -0.55 4.36 -7.90
N TRP A 29 -0.48 5.38 -8.73
CA TRP A 29 -0.94 6.71 -8.36
C TRP A 29 -2.47 6.83 -8.40
N PHE A 30 -3.09 6.23 -9.41
CA PHE A 30 -4.53 6.32 -9.64
C PHE A 30 -5.22 5.00 -9.31
N ALA A 31 -6.47 5.09 -8.84
CA ALA A 31 -7.29 3.90 -8.67
C ALA A 31 -7.76 3.37 -10.03
N ASP A 32 -7.80 2.04 -10.19
CA ASP A 32 -8.31 1.38 -11.41
C ASP A 32 -9.75 1.77 -11.79
N LYS A 33 -10.50 2.32 -10.83
CA LYS A 33 -11.90 2.76 -11.03
C LYS A 33 -12.03 4.21 -11.47
N LEU A 34 -10.93 4.94 -11.58
CA LEU A 34 -10.96 6.29 -12.11
C LEU A 34 -11.15 6.28 -13.64
N PRO A 35 -11.75 7.35 -14.20
CA PRO A 35 -11.85 7.50 -15.64
C PRO A 35 -10.49 7.40 -16.33
N PRO A 36 -10.39 6.84 -17.55
CA PRO A 36 -9.13 6.60 -18.24
C PRO A 36 -8.35 7.88 -18.65
N ILE A 37 -8.92 9.05 -18.40
CA ILE A 37 -8.22 10.33 -18.57
C ILE A 37 -7.11 10.52 -17.50
N PHE A 38 -7.20 9.83 -16.37
CA PHE A 38 -6.18 9.87 -15.32
C PHE A 38 -5.07 8.90 -15.67
N THR A 39 -4.01 9.41 -16.32
CA THR A 39 -2.82 8.64 -16.68
C THR A 39 -1.55 9.29 -16.14
N ALA A 40 -0.52 8.52 -15.87
CA ALA A 40 0.75 8.98 -15.34
C ALA A 40 1.95 8.69 -16.29
N ASP A 41 1.70 8.30 -17.53
CA ASP A 41 2.72 7.78 -18.47
C ASP A 41 3.93 8.72 -18.64
N LYS A 42 3.69 10.03 -18.67
CA LYS A 42 4.75 11.03 -18.84
C LYS A 42 5.34 11.53 -17.51
N PHE A 43 4.69 11.25 -16.40
CA PHE A 43 5.09 11.79 -15.11
C PHE A 43 6.39 11.16 -14.60
N LEU A 44 6.58 9.85 -14.80
CA LEU A 44 7.83 9.18 -14.45
C LEU A 44 9.02 9.79 -15.16
N SER A 45 8.92 10.01 -16.48
CA SER A 45 9.98 10.65 -17.26
C SER A 45 10.29 12.07 -16.77
N TYR A 46 9.25 12.81 -16.40
CA TYR A 46 9.40 14.14 -15.81
C TYR A 46 10.13 14.08 -14.45
N CYS A 47 9.77 13.15 -13.57
CA CYS A 47 10.41 12.96 -12.26
C CYS A 47 11.90 12.58 -12.39
N ASN A 48 12.24 11.75 -13.37
CA ASN A 48 13.61 11.30 -13.61
C ASN A 48 14.51 12.42 -14.15
N ASN A 49 13.95 13.36 -14.91
CA ASN A 49 14.69 14.45 -15.55
C ASN A 49 14.76 15.74 -14.70
N ARG A 50 14.03 15.79 -13.59
CA ARG A 50 13.94 17.01 -12.77
C ARG A 50 14.93 17.01 -11.61
N LYS A 51 15.63 18.15 -11.41
CA LYS A 51 16.26 18.44 -10.12
C LYS A 51 15.18 18.59 -9.06
N ARG A 52 15.33 17.89 -7.94
CA ARG A 52 14.33 17.84 -6.85
C ARG A 52 13.86 19.24 -6.44
N ALA A 53 12.56 19.48 -6.44
CA ALA A 53 12.01 20.70 -5.86
C ALA A 53 12.19 20.67 -4.33
N SER A 54 12.65 21.79 -3.78
CA SER A 54 12.90 21.94 -2.35
C SER A 54 11.62 22.05 -1.49
N ASN A 55 10.47 22.32 -2.12
CA ASN A 55 9.21 22.49 -1.40
C ASN A 55 8.74 21.16 -0.77
N ASN A 56 8.75 21.11 0.55
CA ASN A 56 8.39 19.95 1.38
C ASN A 56 7.08 20.17 2.15
N SER A 57 6.22 21.09 1.70
CA SER A 57 4.93 21.37 2.32
C SER A 57 3.92 20.23 2.12
N ALA A 58 2.98 20.12 3.04
CA ALA A 58 1.79 19.32 2.86
C ALA A 58 0.92 19.88 1.73
N SER A 59 0.10 19.05 1.14
CA SER A 59 -0.84 19.44 0.08
C SER A 59 -2.16 18.71 0.23
N ASP A 60 -3.24 19.38 -0.12
CA ASP A 60 -4.55 18.76 -0.24
C ASP A 60 -4.55 17.73 -1.40
N TRP A 61 -5.63 16.99 -1.53
CA TRP A 61 -5.83 15.99 -2.58
C TRP A 61 -7.15 16.25 -3.29
N ILE A 62 -7.29 15.73 -4.52
CA ILE A 62 -8.53 15.81 -5.27
C ILE A 62 -9.45 14.66 -4.81
N ARG A 63 -10.68 14.98 -4.42
CA ARG A 63 -11.71 14.01 -4.04
C ARG A 63 -12.55 13.64 -5.25
N PHE A 64 -12.58 12.36 -5.57
CA PHE A 64 -13.39 11.81 -6.67
C PHE A 64 -14.40 10.80 -6.12
N ASN A 65 -15.69 11.13 -6.25
CA ASN A 65 -16.77 10.26 -5.76
C ASN A 65 -17.21 9.27 -6.85
N TYR A 66 -17.01 7.99 -6.58
CA TYR A 66 -17.46 6.89 -7.42
C TYR A 66 -18.73 6.27 -6.84
N ILE A 67 -19.74 6.02 -7.68
CA ILE A 67 -20.98 5.36 -7.29
C ILE A 67 -20.82 3.84 -7.46
N ARG A 68 -20.98 3.10 -6.37
CA ARG A 68 -20.98 1.64 -6.37
C ARG A 68 -22.30 1.08 -6.92
N CYS A 69 -22.32 -0.19 -7.34
CA CYS A 69 -23.52 -0.88 -7.82
C CYS A 69 -24.67 -0.87 -6.81
N ASN A 70 -24.38 -0.75 -5.51
CA ASN A 70 -25.39 -0.64 -4.45
C ASN A 70 -25.88 0.80 -4.18
N GLY A 71 -25.51 1.76 -5.01
CA GLY A 71 -25.88 3.17 -4.89
C GLY A 71 -25.09 3.96 -3.84
N GLN A 72 -24.16 3.35 -3.12
CA GLN A 72 -23.32 4.04 -2.14
C GLN A 72 -22.15 4.73 -2.83
N TYR A 73 -21.76 5.90 -2.32
CA TYR A 73 -20.57 6.60 -2.75
C TYR A 73 -19.31 5.99 -2.15
N ARG A 74 -18.26 5.97 -2.94
CA ARG A 74 -16.90 5.70 -2.49
C ARG A 74 -16.02 6.85 -2.92
N GLU A 75 -15.46 7.56 -1.95
CA GLU A 75 -14.51 8.63 -2.23
C GLU A 75 -13.13 8.03 -2.52
N PHE A 76 -12.59 8.38 -3.69
CA PHE A 76 -11.19 8.15 -4.04
C PHE A 76 -10.40 9.43 -3.84
N GLY A 77 -9.20 9.30 -3.30
CA GLY A 77 -8.26 10.41 -3.17
C GLY A 77 -7.22 10.38 -4.28
N ILE A 78 -7.08 11.48 -5.00
CA ILE A 78 -6.01 11.66 -5.99
C ILE A 78 -5.01 12.64 -5.41
N PRO A 79 -3.85 12.17 -4.93
CA PRO A 79 -2.86 13.03 -4.31
C PRO A 79 -2.17 13.94 -5.34
N ILE A 80 -1.67 15.08 -4.87
CA ILE A 80 -0.89 16.00 -5.70
C ILE A 80 0.41 15.31 -6.16
N PRO A 81 0.80 15.45 -7.44
CA PRO A 81 1.90 14.69 -8.05
C PRO A 81 3.20 14.71 -7.25
N PHE A 82 3.63 15.88 -6.79
CA PHE A 82 4.95 16.01 -6.14
C PHE A 82 4.99 15.49 -4.71
N THR A 83 3.90 15.58 -3.96
CA THR A 83 3.81 14.97 -2.63
C THR A 83 3.71 13.46 -2.75
N TYR A 84 2.97 12.97 -3.74
CA TYR A 84 2.87 11.55 -4.00
C TYR A 84 4.20 10.94 -4.47
N GLU A 85 4.94 11.62 -5.37
CA GLU A 85 6.27 11.18 -5.80
C GLU A 85 7.23 10.98 -4.62
N ARG A 86 7.20 11.89 -3.65
CA ARG A 86 8.02 11.76 -2.44
C ARG A 86 7.63 10.59 -1.58
N LEU A 87 6.33 10.33 -1.44
CA LEU A 87 5.84 9.15 -0.73
C LEU A 87 6.27 7.87 -1.44
N ALA A 88 6.07 7.78 -2.77
CA ALA A 88 6.48 6.64 -3.58
C ALA A 88 7.99 6.36 -3.45
N ARG A 89 8.81 7.41 -3.51
CA ARG A 89 10.25 7.31 -3.31
C ARG A 89 10.63 6.93 -1.88
N GLY A 90 9.90 7.45 -0.89
CA GLY A 90 10.08 7.09 0.52
C GLY A 90 9.83 5.61 0.76
N ILE A 91 8.76 5.06 0.18
CA ILE A 91 8.43 3.63 0.24
C ILE A 91 9.49 2.81 -0.49
N ALA A 92 9.85 3.18 -1.71
CA ALA A 92 10.85 2.48 -2.51
C ALA A 92 12.21 2.42 -1.80
N ASN A 93 12.70 3.55 -1.30
CA ASN A 93 13.99 3.61 -0.58
C ASN A 93 14.00 2.82 0.73
N SER A 94 12.84 2.47 1.27
CA SER A 94 12.70 1.66 2.50
C SER A 94 12.17 0.26 2.19
N TRP A 95 12.24 -0.16 0.91
CA TRP A 95 11.60 -1.40 0.47
C TRP A 95 12.19 -2.64 1.15
N ASN A 96 13.51 -2.67 1.32
CA ASN A 96 14.19 -3.80 1.96
C ASN A 96 13.74 -3.97 3.42
N GLU A 97 13.60 -2.87 4.16
CA GLU A 97 13.13 -2.88 5.54
C GLU A 97 11.66 -3.30 5.63
N ILE A 98 10.83 -2.83 4.70
CA ILE A 98 9.42 -3.24 4.58
C ILE A 98 9.33 -4.75 4.33
N VAL A 99 10.09 -5.27 3.37
CA VAL A 99 10.13 -6.72 3.08
C VAL A 99 10.58 -7.54 4.29
N CYS A 100 11.61 -7.08 4.99
CA CYS A 100 12.07 -7.73 6.21
C CYS A 100 10.97 -7.77 7.28
N HIS A 101 10.22 -6.67 7.43
CA HIS A 101 9.10 -6.59 8.37
C HIS A 101 7.97 -7.55 7.98
N VAL A 102 7.51 -7.50 6.74
CA VAL A 102 6.46 -8.38 6.20
C VAL A 102 6.86 -9.85 6.36
N LYS A 103 8.09 -10.22 6.01
CA LYS A 103 8.61 -11.58 6.20
C LYS A 103 8.52 -12.04 7.65
N LYS A 104 8.98 -11.22 8.58
CA LYS A 104 8.98 -11.54 10.02
C LYS A 104 7.57 -11.79 10.55
N HIS A 105 6.60 -10.96 10.15
CA HIS A 105 5.24 -11.05 10.68
C HIS A 105 4.39 -12.09 9.94
N THR A 106 4.62 -12.32 8.64
CA THR A 106 3.87 -13.31 7.87
C THR A 106 4.23 -14.76 8.28
N LEU A 107 5.45 -15.00 8.73
CA LEU A 107 5.83 -16.33 9.25
C LEU A 107 5.07 -16.72 10.53
N LEU A 108 4.56 -15.73 11.27
CA LEU A 108 3.81 -15.93 12.52
C LEU A 108 2.29 -16.03 12.29
N GLN A 109 1.79 -15.66 11.12
CA GLN A 109 0.35 -15.61 10.80
C GLN A 109 -0.04 -16.70 9.81
N SER A 110 -0.58 -17.80 10.31
CA SER A 110 -1.03 -18.91 9.47
C SER A 110 -2.36 -18.66 8.73
N TYR A 111 -3.13 -17.60 9.03
CA TYR A 111 -4.53 -17.46 8.59
C TYR A 111 -4.95 -16.03 8.18
N SER A 112 -4.15 -15.29 7.45
CA SER A 112 -4.65 -14.03 6.87
C SER A 112 -5.27 -14.29 5.50
N VAL A 113 -6.55 -13.97 5.34
CA VAL A 113 -7.32 -14.14 4.09
C VAL A 113 -7.19 -12.91 3.19
N SER A 114 -6.94 -11.74 3.77
CA SER A 114 -6.78 -10.48 3.02
C SER A 114 -5.29 -10.14 2.91
N ARG A 115 -4.76 -10.17 1.72
CA ARG A 115 -3.35 -9.85 1.44
C ARG A 115 -3.22 -9.09 0.14
N ILE A 116 -2.27 -8.18 0.10
CA ILE A 116 -1.87 -7.50 -1.12
C ILE A 116 -0.75 -8.34 -1.75
N ASN A 117 -0.99 -8.85 -2.96
CA ASN A 117 0.02 -9.57 -3.68
C ASN A 117 0.80 -8.62 -4.59
N PRO A 118 2.04 -8.25 -4.27
CA PRO A 118 2.89 -7.58 -5.22
C PRO A 118 3.29 -8.61 -6.30
N ARG A 119 2.98 -8.31 -7.54
CA ARG A 119 3.32 -9.16 -8.69
C ARG A 119 3.93 -8.32 -9.79
N VAL A 120 5.02 -8.81 -10.36
CA VAL A 120 5.42 -8.36 -11.69
C VAL A 120 4.56 -9.12 -12.69
N ILE A 121 3.60 -8.43 -13.30
CA ILE A 121 2.76 -9.02 -14.34
C ILE A 121 3.47 -8.76 -15.67
N PRO A 122 3.76 -9.80 -16.47
CA PRO A 122 4.23 -9.62 -17.84
C PRO A 122 3.27 -8.69 -18.58
N ASP A 123 3.79 -7.72 -19.30
CA ASP A 123 3.05 -6.72 -20.08
C ASP A 123 2.20 -5.70 -19.28
N SER A 124 2.31 -5.68 -17.96
CA SER A 124 1.71 -4.67 -17.10
C SER A 124 2.75 -4.04 -16.18
N GLN A 125 2.59 -2.77 -15.89
CA GLN A 125 3.40 -2.06 -14.89
C GLN A 125 2.75 -2.07 -13.50
N ALA A 126 1.58 -2.68 -13.36
CA ALA A 126 0.91 -2.87 -12.09
C ALA A 126 1.65 -3.88 -11.23
N ILE A 127 2.24 -3.42 -10.14
CA ILE A 127 3.01 -4.27 -9.22
C ILE A 127 2.21 -4.69 -7.98
N PHE A 128 1.14 -3.98 -7.67
CA PHE A 128 0.30 -4.28 -6.51
C PHE A 128 -1.12 -4.62 -6.94
N GLN A 129 -1.51 -5.85 -6.73
CA GLN A 129 -2.88 -6.30 -6.95
C GLN A 129 -3.54 -6.61 -5.62
N VAL A 130 -4.73 -6.07 -5.42
CA VAL A 130 -5.60 -6.55 -4.34
C VAL A 130 -6.00 -7.98 -4.66
N ASN A 131 -5.76 -8.90 -3.74
CA ASN A 131 -6.13 -10.30 -3.90
C ASN A 131 -7.66 -10.43 -3.83
N TYR A 132 -8.31 -10.30 -4.96
CA TYR A 132 -9.63 -10.91 -5.11
C TYR A 132 -9.36 -12.41 -5.19
N SER A 133 -9.81 -13.18 -4.20
CA SER A 133 -9.62 -14.62 -4.12
C SER A 133 -9.89 -15.29 -5.47
N ASN A 134 -8.82 -15.52 -6.22
CA ASN A 134 -8.90 -16.25 -7.45
C ASN A 134 -8.64 -17.71 -7.10
N TRP A 135 -9.73 -18.47 -6.93
CA TRP A 135 -9.69 -19.88 -6.58
C TRP A 135 -8.82 -20.74 -7.52
N MET A 136 -8.51 -20.23 -8.71
CA MET A 136 -7.62 -20.91 -9.66
C MET A 136 -6.13 -20.72 -9.34
N ASN A 137 -5.74 -19.59 -8.77
CA ASN A 137 -4.34 -19.20 -8.61
C ASN A 137 -3.88 -19.21 -7.14
N ASP A 138 -4.81 -19.09 -6.21
CA ASP A 138 -4.53 -19.16 -4.78
C ASP A 138 -5.29 -20.33 -4.16
N PRO A 139 -4.60 -21.36 -3.64
CA PRO A 139 -5.26 -22.36 -2.83
C PRO A 139 -5.82 -21.64 -1.59
N SER A 140 -7.12 -21.31 -1.65
CA SER A 140 -7.81 -20.73 -0.50
C SER A 140 -7.61 -21.64 0.70
N PRO A 141 -7.09 -21.16 1.82
CA PRO A 141 -7.05 -21.95 3.05
C PRO A 141 -8.45 -22.20 3.60
N GLU A 142 -9.50 -21.56 3.04
CA GLU A 142 -10.88 -21.68 3.52
C GLU A 142 -11.35 -23.14 3.69
N PRO A 143 -11.15 -24.07 2.73
CA PRO A 143 -11.57 -25.45 2.94
C PRO A 143 -10.90 -26.11 4.15
N ALA A 144 -9.59 -25.92 4.31
CA ALA A 144 -8.86 -26.51 5.43
C ALA A 144 -9.27 -25.90 6.79
N ILE A 145 -9.65 -24.62 6.79
CA ILE A 145 -10.13 -23.93 7.99
C ILE A 145 -11.55 -24.34 8.33
N ILE A 146 -12.40 -24.57 7.33
CA ILE A 146 -13.85 -24.84 7.49
C ILE A 146 -14.11 -26.32 7.82
N ILE A 147 -13.33 -27.26 7.30
CA ILE A 147 -13.54 -28.69 7.52
C ILE A 147 -13.61 -29.00 9.02
N GLY A 148 -14.69 -29.66 9.43
CA GLY A 148 -14.95 -30.03 10.82
C GLY A 148 -15.44 -28.89 11.72
N LYS A 149 -15.68 -27.69 11.19
CA LYS A 149 -16.24 -26.58 11.95
C LYS A 149 -17.76 -26.52 11.80
N ARG A 150 -18.46 -26.23 12.91
CA ARG A 150 -19.91 -26.09 12.92
C ARG A 150 -20.40 -24.72 12.44
N TYR A 151 -19.56 -23.69 12.61
CA TYR A 151 -19.89 -22.31 12.26
C TYR A 151 -18.73 -21.66 11.52
N VAL A 152 -19.06 -20.82 10.56
CA VAL A 152 -18.12 -19.94 9.85
C VAL A 152 -18.60 -18.50 10.02
N VAL A 153 -17.74 -17.64 10.53
CA VAL A 153 -18.00 -16.21 10.66
C VAL A 153 -17.06 -15.48 9.70
N LYS A 154 -17.65 -14.69 8.81
CA LYS A 154 -16.88 -13.78 7.91
C LYS A 154 -17.09 -12.36 8.42
N CYS A 155 -15.99 -11.66 8.71
CA CYS A 155 -15.99 -10.26 9.13
C CYS A 155 -15.02 -9.46 8.26
N ASP A 156 -15.30 -8.17 8.12
CA ASP A 156 -14.45 -7.22 7.43
C ASP A 156 -14.38 -5.92 8.23
N ILE A 157 -13.27 -5.18 8.08
CA ILE A 157 -13.10 -3.88 8.74
C ILE A 157 -13.81 -2.82 7.91
N SER A 158 -14.89 -2.27 8.45
CA SER A 158 -15.59 -1.16 7.81
C SER A 158 -14.69 0.07 7.72
N THR A 159 -14.68 0.73 6.56
CA THR A 159 -13.92 1.97 6.32
C THR A 159 -12.44 1.86 6.71
N CYS A 160 -11.78 0.74 6.42
CA CYS A 160 -10.42 0.44 6.86
C CYS A 160 -9.45 1.61 6.59
N PHE A 161 -9.22 2.00 5.34
CA PHE A 161 -8.28 3.06 4.98
C PHE A 161 -8.58 4.41 5.64
N PRO A 162 -9.81 4.94 5.62
CA PRO A 162 -10.13 6.18 6.34
C PRO A 162 -9.95 6.11 7.85
N SER A 163 -9.92 4.92 8.44
CA SER A 163 -9.79 4.72 9.90
C SER A 163 -8.35 4.51 10.35
N ILE A 164 -7.40 4.33 9.44
CA ILE A 164 -5.99 4.13 9.80
C ILE A 164 -5.40 5.45 10.30
N TYR A 165 -4.86 5.41 11.52
CA TYR A 165 -4.09 6.50 12.09
C TYR A 165 -2.63 6.38 11.62
N THR A 166 -2.09 7.38 10.93
CA THR A 166 -0.78 7.25 10.26
C THR A 166 0.36 6.92 11.23
N HIS A 167 0.30 7.44 12.46
CA HIS A 167 1.28 7.08 13.51
C HIS A 167 1.20 5.63 13.97
N SER A 168 0.14 4.88 13.61
CA SER A 168 0.09 3.44 13.90
C SER A 168 1.17 2.67 13.14
N LEU A 169 1.65 3.19 12.00
CA LEU A 169 2.75 2.58 11.24
C LEU A 169 4.04 2.51 12.08
N PRO A 170 4.64 3.60 12.57
CA PRO A 170 5.81 3.49 13.45
C PRO A 170 5.51 2.74 14.76
N TRP A 171 4.27 2.77 15.28
CA TRP A 171 3.93 1.98 16.47
C TRP A 171 3.95 0.48 16.20
N ALA A 172 3.50 0.03 15.04
CA ALA A 172 3.55 -1.37 14.65
C ALA A 172 4.98 -1.87 14.46
N ILE A 173 5.86 -1.02 13.92
CA ILE A 173 7.24 -1.38 13.58
C ILE A 173 8.14 -1.41 14.83
N MET A 174 8.11 -0.39 15.67
CA MET A 174 9.05 -0.21 16.77
C MET A 174 8.44 -0.17 18.18
N GLY A 175 7.10 -0.26 18.26
CA GLY A 175 6.36 -0.09 19.51
C GLY A 175 6.02 1.37 19.83
N ARG A 176 4.88 1.57 20.50
CA ARG A 176 4.30 2.90 20.74
C ARG A 176 5.22 3.85 21.51
N ASP A 177 5.87 3.35 22.58
CA ASP A 177 6.66 4.21 23.45
C ASP A 177 7.95 4.67 22.77
N ARG A 178 8.63 3.75 22.05
CA ARG A 178 9.81 4.08 21.27
C ARG A 178 9.48 5.04 20.13
N ALA A 179 8.39 4.83 19.41
CA ALA A 179 7.96 5.71 18.33
C ALA A 179 7.60 7.12 18.81
N LYS A 180 7.13 7.25 20.06
CA LYS A 180 6.85 8.57 20.66
C LYS A 180 8.12 9.30 21.08
N GLN A 181 9.15 8.56 21.52
CA GLN A 181 10.44 9.13 21.94
C GLN A 181 11.30 9.52 20.75
N ASP A 182 11.27 8.70 19.68
CA ASP A 182 12.09 8.89 18.48
C ASP A 182 11.23 9.30 17.29
N ARG A 183 11.01 10.60 17.16
CA ARG A 183 10.21 11.21 16.06
C ARG A 183 11.06 11.76 14.93
N GLU A 184 12.36 11.55 14.94
CA GLU A 184 13.26 12.09 13.95
C GLU A 184 13.18 11.32 12.61
N GLU A 185 13.31 12.07 11.52
CA GLU A 185 13.42 11.52 10.17
C GLU A 185 14.88 11.12 9.91
N ARG A 186 15.28 9.95 10.39
CA ARG A 186 16.60 9.39 10.11
C ARG A 186 16.51 8.22 9.14
N PRO A 187 17.59 7.86 8.43
CA PRO A 187 17.59 6.70 7.54
C PRO A 187 17.20 5.37 8.22
N ASP A 188 17.59 5.21 9.49
CA ASP A 188 17.27 4.06 10.33
C ASP A 188 15.84 4.09 10.90
N ASN A 189 15.13 5.21 10.77
CA ASN A 189 13.76 5.40 11.22
C ASN A 189 12.80 5.57 10.03
N TRP A 190 12.82 4.61 9.12
CA TRP A 190 12.05 4.61 7.90
C TRP A 190 10.52 4.70 8.14
N ALA A 191 10.03 4.10 9.22
CA ALA A 191 8.61 4.11 9.54
C ALA A 191 8.08 5.51 9.84
N ASN A 192 8.81 6.31 10.65
CA ASN A 192 8.46 7.70 10.91
C ASN A 192 8.59 8.57 9.66
N LYS A 193 9.56 8.27 8.79
CA LYS A 193 9.68 8.97 7.51
C LYS A 193 8.46 8.73 6.61
N ILE A 194 7.99 7.49 6.49
CA ILE A 194 6.80 7.17 5.71
C ILE A 194 5.56 7.78 6.36
N ASP A 195 5.40 7.71 7.69
CA ASP A 195 4.30 8.37 8.42
C ASP A 195 4.21 9.86 8.08
N LYS A 196 5.31 10.60 8.14
CA LYS A 196 5.33 12.01 7.79
C LYS A 196 5.05 12.28 6.32
N LEU A 197 5.47 11.40 5.42
CA LEU A 197 5.16 11.52 3.99
C LEU A 197 3.68 11.25 3.71
N LEU A 198 3.05 10.33 4.42
CA LEU A 198 1.60 10.09 4.38
C LEU A 198 0.82 11.33 4.83
N GLN A 199 1.21 11.95 5.93
CA GLN A 199 0.60 13.20 6.40
C GLN A 199 0.71 14.31 5.33
N LYS A 200 1.85 14.44 4.67
CA LYS A 200 2.05 15.46 3.62
C LYS A 200 1.16 15.26 2.40
N VAL A 201 0.81 14.03 2.08
CA VAL A 201 -0.11 13.68 0.99
C VAL A 201 -1.57 13.98 1.36
N SER A 202 -1.86 14.10 2.66
CA SER A 202 -3.18 14.32 3.23
C SER A 202 -3.27 15.65 3.99
N ASP A 203 -2.70 16.71 3.44
CA ASP A 203 -2.72 18.09 3.99
C ASP A 203 -2.25 18.22 5.45
N GLY A 204 -1.37 17.34 5.87
CA GLY A 204 -0.87 17.28 7.25
C GLY A 204 -1.74 16.46 8.20
N GLU A 205 -2.83 15.90 7.74
CA GLU A 205 -3.71 15.08 8.57
C GLU A 205 -3.05 13.74 8.95
N THR A 206 -3.29 13.34 10.19
CA THR A 206 -2.76 12.08 10.76
C THR A 206 -3.79 10.96 10.71
N HIS A 207 -5.00 11.21 10.20
CA HIS A 207 -6.10 10.26 10.20
C HIS A 207 -6.55 9.97 8.77
N GLY A 208 -6.58 8.70 8.43
CA GLY A 208 -6.98 8.21 7.12
C GLY A 208 -5.84 8.04 6.11
N LEU A 209 -5.93 6.97 5.34
CA LEU A 209 -5.18 6.78 4.11
C LEU A 209 -6.09 7.04 2.92
N LEU A 210 -5.55 7.65 1.88
CA LEU A 210 -6.30 7.89 0.65
C LEU A 210 -6.70 6.54 0.00
N ILE A 211 -7.97 6.42 -0.37
CA ILE A 211 -8.43 5.25 -1.12
C ILE A 211 -8.09 5.48 -2.60
N GLY A 212 -7.38 4.54 -3.19
CA GLY A 212 -7.02 4.58 -4.60
C GLY A 212 -5.53 4.37 -4.85
N PRO A 213 -4.64 5.18 -4.29
CA PRO A 213 -3.21 5.00 -4.48
C PRO A 213 -2.71 3.66 -3.91
N HIS A 214 -1.85 2.98 -4.64
CA HIS A 214 -1.27 1.71 -4.20
C HIS A 214 -0.33 1.86 -2.99
N SER A 215 0.18 3.06 -2.74
CA SER A 215 0.92 3.38 -1.51
C SER A 215 0.10 3.09 -0.25
N SER A 216 -1.20 3.35 -0.27
CA SER A 216 -2.10 3.03 0.84
C SER A 216 -2.24 1.53 1.06
N ASN A 217 -2.24 0.75 -0.03
CA ASN A 217 -2.24 -0.71 0.04
C ASN A 217 -0.98 -1.24 0.73
N VAL A 218 0.21 -0.73 0.33
CA VAL A 218 1.49 -1.14 0.93
C VAL A 218 1.53 -0.83 2.43
N VAL A 219 1.01 0.32 2.84
CA VAL A 219 1.04 0.76 4.24
C VAL A 219 0.04 0.02 5.11
N SER A 220 -1.06 -0.46 4.53
CA SER A 220 -2.11 -1.19 5.27
C SER A 220 -1.76 -2.67 5.51
N GLU A 221 -0.76 -3.21 4.85
CA GLU A 221 -0.27 -4.59 5.05
C GLU A 221 0.64 -4.71 6.27
#